data_1a90c3d22424622985e1edabfe735688
#
_entry.id   1a90c3d22424622985e1edabfe735688
#
_cell.length_a   1.000
_cell.length_b   1.000
_cell.length_c   1.000
_cell.angle_alpha   90.00
_cell.angle_beta   90.00
_cell.angle_gamma   90.00
#
_symmetry.space_group_name_H-M   'P 1'
#
loop_
_entity.id
_entity.type
_entity.pdbx_description
1 polymer ?
#
loop_
_entity_poly.entity_id
_entity_poly.type
_entity_poly.pdbx_seq_one_letter_code
_entity_poly.pdbx_strand_id
1 'polypeptide(L)'
;MYGLNFGRQKHSALSRTPTTLSFGDDFLNKNKTAVITGGSSGIGKAAAIMLSDKDYTVFELSRKGESFGKINHITADVTDESAVTRAFERIIEITGRIDLLINSAGFGISGAVEFTELESAKKEFDVNFFGTFNCCKAAIPYLRKTKGTIINVSSAAAIFSIPFQSFYSASKSAINSLTLSLANELRPFGIKVCAVMPGDTKTGFTAARQKSDEKNDLYKDTIRSAVISMEKDELHGMPPESVARLIVKTALKKHPAPIYTAGFKYKLFRLLDRLLPMRLKNYIVGKMYG
;
A
#
# COMPACT_ATOMS: atom_id res chain seq x y z
N MET A 1 -18.41 84.68 32.75
CA MET A 1 -17.09 85.34 32.77
C MET A 1 -16.07 84.31 32.25
N TYR A 2 -15.30 84.71 31.22
CA TYR A 2 -14.12 84.09 30.64
C TYR A 2 -14.25 82.57 30.22
N GLY A 3 -14.36 82.14 29.03
CA GLY A 3 -13.74 82.52 27.77
C GLY A 3 -12.29 82.11 27.67
N LEU A 4 -11.96 80.91 27.12
CA LEU A 4 -10.69 80.74 26.42
C LEU A 4 -10.82 79.53 25.42
N ASN A 5 -10.63 79.95 24.22
CA ASN A 5 -10.60 79.18 22.99
C ASN A 5 -9.19 78.70 22.77
N PHE A 6 -8.93 77.35 22.55
CA PHE A 6 -7.64 76.89 22.06
C PHE A 6 -7.81 75.88 20.94
N GLY A 7 -7.20 76.21 19.95
CA GLY A 7 -6.92 75.82 18.62
C GLY A 7 -6.91 74.33 18.31
N ARG A 8 -7.48 73.99 17.15
CA ARG A 8 -7.29 72.78 16.40
C ARG A 8 -5.86 72.72 15.86
N GLN A 9 -5.10 71.75 16.32
CA GLN A 9 -3.96 71.22 15.54
C GLN A 9 -4.32 69.87 14.94
N LYS A 10 -4.37 69.81 13.62
CA LYS A 10 -4.46 68.59 12.81
C LYS A 10 -3.10 67.92 12.82
N HIS A 11 -2.99 66.83 13.50
CA HIS A 11 -1.90 65.85 13.21
C HIS A 11 -2.46 64.72 12.39
N SER A 12 -2.10 64.71 11.12
CA SER A 12 -2.26 63.57 10.21
C SER A 12 -1.28 62.47 10.63
N ALA A 13 -1.75 61.50 11.38
CA ALA A 13 -1.00 60.24 11.59
C ALA A 13 -1.43 59.24 10.51
N LEU A 14 -0.58 59.05 9.54
CA LEU A 14 -0.61 57.92 8.61
C LEU A 14 -0.47 56.62 9.42
N SER A 15 -1.59 55.97 9.71
CA SER A 15 -1.60 54.61 10.17
C SER A 15 -1.26 53.70 8.97
N ARG A 16 0.01 53.33 8.85
CA ARG A 16 0.40 52.20 8.05
C ARG A 16 -0.09 50.92 8.75
N THR A 17 -1.22 50.43 8.34
CA THR A 17 -1.62 49.04 8.58
C THR A 17 -0.53 48.15 8.00
N PRO A 18 0.01 47.16 8.74
CA PRO A 18 0.87 46.20 8.14
C PRO A 18 0.05 45.42 7.12
N THR A 19 0.47 45.49 5.88
CA THR A 19 0.00 44.64 4.79
C THR A 19 0.29 43.23 5.22
N THR A 20 -0.70 42.51 5.75
CA THR A 20 -0.71 41.09 5.83
C THR A 20 -0.55 40.60 4.38
N LEU A 21 0.65 40.16 4.04
CA LEU A 21 0.88 39.35 2.86
C LEU A 21 -0.04 38.13 3.01
N SER A 22 -1.18 38.18 2.36
CA SER A 22 -1.98 37.01 2.07
C SER A 22 -1.10 36.17 1.18
N PHE A 23 -0.36 35.25 1.77
CA PHE A 23 0.19 34.12 1.06
C PHE A 23 -1.00 33.37 0.50
N GLY A 24 -1.19 33.57 -0.79
CA GLY A 24 -2.41 33.23 -1.48
C GLY A 24 -2.78 31.76 -1.35
N ASP A 25 -4.06 31.54 -1.23
CA ASP A 25 -4.79 30.27 -1.43
C ASP A 25 -4.55 29.62 -2.81
N ASP A 26 -3.66 30.16 -3.63
CA ASP A 26 -3.34 29.70 -4.99
C ASP A 26 -2.27 28.59 -5.06
N PHE A 27 -1.65 28.21 -3.94
CA PHE A 27 -0.64 27.13 -3.91
C PHE A 27 -1.16 25.78 -3.45
N LEU A 28 -2.43 25.62 -3.16
CA LEU A 28 -3.01 24.30 -2.94
C LEU A 28 -3.04 23.57 -4.29
N ASN A 29 -2.09 22.70 -4.45
CA ASN A 29 -1.92 21.84 -5.63
C ASN A 29 -3.28 21.23 -6.02
N LYS A 30 -3.84 21.65 -7.17
CA LYS A 30 -5.13 21.14 -7.69
C LYS A 30 -5.08 19.64 -7.99
N ASN A 31 -3.89 19.07 -8.03
CA ASN A 31 -3.67 17.66 -8.35
C ASN A 31 -3.97 16.77 -7.13
N LYS A 32 -4.56 15.61 -7.42
CA LYS A 32 -4.78 14.58 -6.40
C LYS A 32 -3.46 14.04 -5.90
N THR A 33 -3.39 13.70 -4.62
CA THR A 33 -2.19 13.14 -3.99
C THR A 33 -2.35 11.65 -3.75
N ALA A 34 -1.36 10.88 -4.20
CA ALA A 34 -1.25 9.45 -3.97
C ALA A 34 -0.03 9.12 -3.10
N VAL A 35 -0.24 8.28 -2.10
CA VAL A 35 0.82 7.72 -1.25
C VAL A 35 0.93 6.23 -1.53
N ILE A 36 2.16 5.75 -1.78
CA ILE A 36 2.42 4.36 -2.16
C ILE A 36 3.53 3.80 -1.28
N THR A 37 3.24 2.77 -0.50
CA THR A 37 4.31 2.07 0.24
C THR A 37 4.97 1.02 -0.65
N GLY A 38 6.29 0.86 -0.52
CA GLY A 38 7.06 -0.03 -1.41
C GLY A 38 7.08 0.44 -2.86
N GLY A 39 6.96 1.76 -3.08
CA GLY A 39 6.93 2.39 -4.41
C GLY A 39 8.30 2.47 -5.10
N SER A 40 9.38 2.08 -4.44
CA SER A 40 10.74 2.06 -5.01
C SER A 40 10.98 0.92 -6.00
N SER A 41 10.14 -0.13 -6.01
CA SER A 41 10.33 -1.31 -6.86
C SER A 41 9.01 -2.01 -7.25
N GLY A 42 9.09 -2.95 -8.18
CA GLY A 42 8.03 -3.87 -8.54
C GLY A 42 6.68 -3.23 -8.86
N ILE A 43 5.62 -3.80 -8.29
CA ILE A 43 4.23 -3.36 -8.51
C ILE A 43 4.01 -1.93 -8.03
N GLY A 44 4.57 -1.58 -6.85
CA GLY A 44 4.44 -0.23 -6.27
C GLY A 44 5.06 0.83 -7.19
N LYS A 45 6.26 0.58 -7.71
CA LYS A 45 6.94 1.49 -8.65
C LYS A 45 6.15 1.67 -9.94
N ALA A 46 5.67 0.57 -10.52
CA ALA A 46 4.86 0.63 -11.74
C ALA A 46 3.56 1.42 -11.51
N ALA A 47 2.91 1.26 -10.35
CA ALA A 47 1.72 2.03 -9.99
C ALA A 47 2.03 3.52 -9.77
N ALA A 48 3.18 3.84 -9.15
CA ALA A 48 3.63 5.20 -8.94
C ALA A 48 3.83 5.94 -10.27
N ILE A 49 4.52 5.31 -11.23
CA ILE A 49 4.74 5.87 -12.57
C ILE A 49 3.40 6.12 -13.26
N MET A 50 2.51 5.13 -13.30
CA MET A 50 1.20 5.27 -13.96
C MET A 50 0.29 6.33 -13.33
N LEU A 51 0.40 6.58 -12.02
CA LEU A 51 -0.36 7.64 -11.36
C LEU A 51 0.24 9.02 -11.63
N SER A 52 1.56 9.12 -11.67
CA SER A 52 2.26 10.35 -12.06
C SER A 52 1.89 10.78 -13.48
N ASP A 53 1.73 9.82 -14.42
CA ASP A 53 1.26 10.08 -15.81
C ASP A 53 -0.22 10.50 -15.88
N LYS A 54 -0.95 10.41 -14.76
CA LYS A 54 -2.36 10.84 -14.61
C LYS A 54 -2.51 12.07 -13.72
N ASP A 55 -1.46 12.88 -13.66
CA ASP A 55 -1.40 14.14 -12.92
C ASP A 55 -1.65 14.01 -11.41
N TYR A 56 -1.33 12.83 -10.84
CA TYR A 56 -1.23 12.72 -9.39
C TYR A 56 0.13 13.25 -8.90
N THR A 57 0.11 13.99 -7.81
CA THR A 57 1.33 14.19 -7.00
C THR A 57 1.57 12.90 -6.23
N VAL A 58 2.66 12.21 -6.55
CA VAL A 58 2.94 10.87 -6.02
C VAL A 58 4.07 10.92 -5.00
N PHE A 59 3.82 10.34 -3.84
CA PHE A 59 4.83 10.06 -2.82
C PHE A 59 4.99 8.55 -2.67
N GLU A 60 6.21 8.07 -2.81
CA GLU A 60 6.55 6.70 -2.47
C GLU A 60 7.24 6.65 -1.10
N LEU A 61 6.83 5.67 -0.29
CA LEU A 61 7.38 5.41 1.04
C LEU A 61 8.12 4.09 1.03
N SER A 62 9.42 4.12 1.32
CA SER A 62 10.25 2.94 1.49
C SER A 62 11.44 3.24 2.42
N ARG A 63 12.08 2.19 2.93
CA ARG A 63 13.23 2.32 3.84
C ARG A 63 14.48 2.84 3.15
N LYS A 64 14.60 2.56 1.87
CA LYS A 64 15.72 2.97 1.02
C LYS A 64 15.16 3.32 -0.35
N GLY A 65 15.51 4.48 -0.85
CA GLY A 65 15.06 4.96 -2.14
C GLY A 65 15.53 6.40 -2.35
N GLU A 66 15.16 6.93 -3.48
CA GLU A 66 15.35 8.32 -3.87
C GLU A 66 14.21 8.76 -4.77
N SER A 67 13.99 10.06 -4.88
CA SER A 67 13.00 10.60 -5.82
C SER A 67 13.39 10.29 -7.25
N PHE A 68 12.44 9.91 -8.09
CA PHE A 68 12.67 9.56 -9.49
C PHE A 68 11.56 10.09 -10.39
N GLY A 69 11.93 10.68 -11.53
CA GLY A 69 10.98 11.35 -12.40
C GLY A 69 10.19 12.43 -11.64
N LYS A 70 8.85 12.32 -11.63
CA LYS A 70 7.94 13.21 -10.88
C LYS A 70 7.46 12.59 -9.57
N ILE A 71 8.13 11.54 -9.07
CA ILE A 71 7.73 10.81 -7.87
C ILE A 71 8.66 11.21 -6.73
N ASN A 72 8.05 11.66 -5.63
CA ASN A 72 8.76 12.08 -4.44
C ASN A 72 9.00 10.88 -3.53
N HIS A 73 10.24 10.73 -3.05
CA HIS A 73 10.58 9.73 -2.03
C HIS A 73 10.46 10.31 -0.63
N ILE A 74 9.90 9.52 0.29
CA ILE A 74 9.98 9.77 1.74
C ILE A 74 10.48 8.48 2.40
N THR A 75 11.60 8.57 3.11
CA THR A 75 12.13 7.44 3.88
C THR A 75 11.23 7.14 5.07
N ALA A 76 10.63 5.95 5.07
CA ALA A 76 9.84 5.45 6.19
C ALA A 76 9.87 3.93 6.24
N ASP A 77 10.00 3.36 7.44
CA ASP A 77 9.71 1.95 7.68
C ASP A 77 8.24 1.83 8.08
N VAL A 78 7.47 1.04 7.34
CA VAL A 78 6.04 0.85 7.59
C VAL A 78 5.76 0.16 8.93
N THR A 79 6.76 -0.49 9.52
CA THR A 79 6.66 -1.13 10.85
C THR A 79 6.79 -0.13 12.00
N ASP A 80 7.34 1.05 11.75
CA ASP A 80 7.43 2.16 12.71
C ASP A 80 6.23 3.10 12.53
N GLU A 81 5.24 2.98 13.42
CA GLU A 81 4.03 3.81 13.41
C GLU A 81 4.35 5.31 13.46
N SER A 82 5.37 5.71 14.24
CA SER A 82 5.76 7.09 14.36
C SER A 82 6.39 7.63 13.08
N ALA A 83 7.24 6.83 12.40
CA ALA A 83 7.82 7.20 11.11
C ALA A 83 6.74 7.33 10.04
N VAL A 84 5.77 6.42 10.02
CA VAL A 84 4.61 6.49 9.11
C VAL A 84 3.82 7.77 9.37
N THR A 85 3.47 8.05 10.63
CA THR A 85 2.71 9.26 10.99
C THR A 85 3.41 10.53 10.50
N ARG A 86 4.71 10.69 10.82
CA ARG A 86 5.50 11.84 10.36
C ARG A 86 5.56 11.95 8.82
N ALA A 87 5.64 10.81 8.11
CA ALA A 87 5.64 10.82 6.65
C ALA A 87 4.32 11.36 6.09
N PHE A 88 3.18 10.94 6.65
CA PHE A 88 1.87 11.42 6.22
C PHE A 88 1.66 12.91 6.58
N GLU A 89 2.06 13.36 7.75
CA GLU A 89 2.06 14.77 8.15
C GLU A 89 2.88 15.61 7.17
N ARG A 90 4.09 15.16 6.83
CA ARG A 90 4.95 15.84 5.85
C ARG A 90 4.30 15.94 4.47
N ILE A 91 3.60 14.91 4.01
CA ILE A 91 2.87 14.94 2.74
C ILE A 91 1.75 15.99 2.79
N ILE A 92 1.02 16.06 3.91
CA ILE A 92 -0.04 17.05 4.10
C ILE A 92 0.50 18.46 4.15
N GLU A 93 1.64 18.71 4.79
CA GLU A 93 2.30 20.02 4.76
C GLU A 93 2.60 20.48 3.32
N ILE A 94 3.01 19.56 2.45
CA ILE A 94 3.38 19.85 1.06
C ILE A 94 2.15 20.02 0.16
N THR A 95 1.11 19.18 0.34
CA THR A 95 0.02 19.06 -0.65
C THR A 95 -1.35 19.47 -0.14
N GLY A 96 -1.53 19.57 1.17
CA GLY A 96 -2.80 19.84 1.82
C GLY A 96 -3.82 18.71 1.74
N ARG A 97 -3.54 17.59 1.02
CA ARG A 97 -4.52 16.53 0.76
C ARG A 97 -3.88 15.18 0.50
N ILE A 98 -4.63 14.11 0.77
CA ILE A 98 -4.35 12.74 0.33
C ILE A 98 -5.65 12.16 -0.23
N ASP A 99 -5.60 11.62 -1.45
CA ASP A 99 -6.75 11.07 -2.17
C ASP A 99 -6.66 9.55 -2.34
N LEU A 100 -5.44 9.02 -2.33
CA LEU A 100 -5.19 7.61 -2.60
C LEU A 100 -4.05 7.10 -1.71
N LEU A 101 -4.28 5.96 -1.06
CA LEU A 101 -3.25 5.16 -0.43
C LEU A 101 -3.14 3.81 -1.16
N ILE A 102 -1.93 3.40 -1.53
CA ILE A 102 -1.62 2.08 -2.04
C ILE A 102 -0.62 1.41 -1.10
N ASN A 103 -1.04 0.40 -0.37
CA ASN A 103 -0.19 -0.43 0.46
C ASN A 103 0.40 -1.56 -0.38
N SER A 104 1.67 -1.41 -0.82
CA SER A 104 2.38 -2.38 -1.64
C SER A 104 3.70 -2.86 -1.01
N ALA A 105 4.09 -2.32 0.13
CA ALA A 105 5.23 -2.84 0.88
C ALA A 105 4.96 -4.26 1.36
N GLY A 106 5.95 -5.13 1.22
CA GLY A 106 5.84 -6.52 1.65
C GLY A 106 7.00 -7.38 1.16
N PHE A 107 7.21 -8.49 1.82
CA PHE A 107 8.13 -9.54 1.41
C PHE A 107 7.56 -10.91 1.80
N GLY A 108 8.23 -11.97 1.42
CA GLY A 108 7.83 -13.34 1.77
C GLY A 108 8.98 -14.14 2.36
N ILE A 109 8.63 -15.08 3.23
CA ILE A 109 9.52 -16.15 3.68
C ILE A 109 9.04 -17.48 3.13
N SER A 110 9.98 -18.39 2.89
CA SER A 110 9.67 -19.77 2.49
C SER A 110 10.43 -20.76 3.36
N GLY A 111 9.77 -21.86 3.70
CA GLY A 111 10.32 -22.93 4.50
C GLY A 111 9.26 -23.73 5.24
N ALA A 112 9.66 -24.86 5.83
CA ALA A 112 8.76 -25.63 6.69
C ALA A 112 8.44 -24.84 7.97
N VAL A 113 7.18 -24.92 8.43
CA VAL A 113 6.73 -24.19 9.62
C VAL A 113 7.57 -24.56 10.85
N GLU A 114 7.93 -25.83 11.03
CA GLU A 114 8.69 -26.29 12.19
C GLU A 114 10.12 -25.77 12.24
N PHE A 115 10.70 -25.32 11.10
CA PHE A 115 12.05 -24.74 11.01
C PHE A 115 12.05 -23.25 10.75
N THR A 116 10.88 -22.63 10.79
CA THR A 116 10.79 -21.17 10.61
C THR A 116 10.98 -20.48 11.96
N GLU A 117 12.02 -19.66 12.05
CA GLU A 117 12.29 -18.85 13.22
C GLU A 117 11.11 -17.91 13.51
N LEU A 118 10.65 -17.87 14.77
CA LEU A 118 9.52 -17.06 15.19
C LEU A 118 9.72 -15.57 14.87
N GLU A 119 10.95 -15.07 15.02
CA GLU A 119 11.27 -13.68 14.71
C GLU A 119 11.14 -13.38 13.20
N SER A 120 11.47 -14.33 12.32
CA SER A 120 11.26 -14.17 10.88
C SER A 120 9.78 -14.13 10.54
N ALA A 121 8.97 -15.00 11.16
CA ALA A 121 7.53 -15.02 10.97
C ALA A 121 6.87 -13.72 11.46
N LYS A 122 7.25 -13.22 12.66
CA LYS A 122 6.80 -11.94 13.19
C LYS A 122 7.15 -10.79 12.26
N LYS A 123 8.41 -10.71 11.81
CA LYS A 123 8.88 -9.67 10.90
C LYS A 123 8.10 -9.63 9.59
N GLU A 124 7.71 -10.79 9.06
CA GLU A 124 6.85 -10.82 7.86
C GLU A 124 5.47 -10.23 8.15
N PHE A 125 4.86 -10.57 9.29
CA PHE A 125 3.59 -9.98 9.71
C PHE A 125 3.71 -8.48 10.01
N ASP A 126 4.80 -8.07 10.68
CA ASP A 126 5.05 -6.66 10.98
C ASP A 126 5.08 -5.81 9.70
N VAL A 127 5.76 -6.27 8.65
CA VAL A 127 5.80 -5.54 7.39
C VAL A 127 4.49 -5.68 6.62
N ASN A 128 4.03 -6.92 6.37
CA ASN A 128 2.93 -7.17 5.46
C ASN A 128 1.58 -6.71 6.03
N PHE A 129 1.31 -7.02 7.31
CA PHE A 129 0.03 -6.76 7.94
C PHE A 129 0.04 -5.50 8.81
N PHE A 130 0.92 -5.41 9.82
CA PHE A 130 0.95 -4.25 10.70
C PHE A 130 1.43 -2.99 9.99
N GLY A 131 2.37 -3.09 9.04
CA GLY A 131 2.75 -1.98 8.18
C GLY A 131 1.57 -1.46 7.32
N THR A 132 0.77 -2.37 6.76
CA THR A 132 -0.48 -2.00 6.07
C THR A 132 -1.46 -1.32 7.01
N PHE A 133 -1.65 -1.85 8.23
CA PHE A 133 -2.49 -1.26 9.27
C PHE A 133 -2.02 0.15 9.65
N ASN A 134 -0.74 0.35 9.95
CA ASN A 134 -0.16 1.65 10.32
C ASN A 134 -0.44 2.71 9.23
N CYS A 135 -0.21 2.35 7.96
CA CYS A 135 -0.47 3.27 6.85
C CYS A 135 -1.96 3.57 6.67
N CYS A 136 -2.84 2.58 6.82
CA CYS A 136 -4.29 2.80 6.81
C CYS A 136 -4.70 3.75 7.94
N LYS A 137 -4.24 3.50 9.17
CA LYS A 137 -4.52 4.32 10.36
C LYS A 137 -4.11 5.77 10.14
N ALA A 138 -2.89 6.02 9.64
CA ALA A 138 -2.38 7.35 9.36
C ALA A 138 -3.13 8.07 8.23
N ALA A 139 -3.58 7.34 7.19
CA ALA A 139 -4.23 7.91 6.02
C ALA A 139 -5.70 8.27 6.24
N ILE A 140 -6.44 7.49 7.05
CA ILE A 140 -7.91 7.59 7.21
C ILE A 140 -8.39 9.01 7.54
N PRO A 141 -7.77 9.78 8.47
CA PRO A 141 -8.21 11.14 8.77
C PRO A 141 -8.20 12.08 7.56
N TYR A 142 -7.22 11.92 6.69
CA TYR A 142 -7.05 12.73 5.48
C TYR A 142 -7.95 12.25 4.34
N LEU A 143 -8.04 10.93 4.13
CA LEU A 143 -8.93 10.32 3.15
C LEU A 143 -10.41 10.59 3.43
N ARG A 144 -10.78 10.82 4.68
CA ARG A 144 -12.15 11.21 5.06
C ARG A 144 -12.52 12.58 4.47
N LYS A 145 -11.56 13.51 4.41
CA LYS A 145 -11.78 14.85 3.83
C LYS A 145 -11.96 14.79 2.31
N THR A 146 -11.23 13.91 1.64
CA THR A 146 -11.22 13.78 0.17
C THR A 146 -12.20 12.73 -0.36
N LYS A 147 -12.84 11.93 0.51
CA LYS A 147 -13.61 10.72 0.16
C LYS A 147 -12.76 9.78 -0.69
N GLY A 148 -11.50 9.61 -0.28
CA GLY A 148 -10.44 8.97 -1.03
C GLY A 148 -10.56 7.45 -1.13
N THR A 149 -9.46 6.80 -1.53
CA THR A 149 -9.42 5.35 -1.76
C THR A 149 -8.20 4.72 -1.10
N ILE A 150 -8.36 3.55 -0.52
CA ILE A 150 -7.28 2.67 -0.06
C ILE A 150 -7.24 1.43 -0.94
N ILE A 151 -6.06 1.11 -1.47
CA ILE A 151 -5.80 -0.15 -2.20
C ILE A 151 -4.74 -0.94 -1.44
N ASN A 152 -5.10 -2.11 -0.95
CA ASN A 152 -4.16 -3.03 -0.31
C ASN A 152 -3.69 -4.07 -1.33
N VAL A 153 -2.39 -4.20 -1.54
CA VAL A 153 -1.82 -5.24 -2.39
C VAL A 153 -1.70 -6.52 -1.57
N SER A 154 -2.67 -7.42 -1.80
CA SER A 154 -2.72 -8.76 -1.24
C SER A 154 -1.98 -9.75 -2.15
N SER A 155 -2.46 -10.98 -2.29
CA SER A 155 -1.93 -12.01 -3.18
C SER A 155 -2.99 -13.07 -3.48
N ALA A 156 -2.82 -13.83 -4.56
CA ALA A 156 -3.55 -15.07 -4.78
C ALA A 156 -3.31 -16.09 -3.66
N ALA A 157 -2.13 -16.05 -3.02
CA ALA A 157 -1.80 -16.84 -1.84
C ALA A 157 -2.73 -16.57 -0.64
N ALA A 158 -3.50 -15.49 -0.64
CA ALA A 158 -4.50 -15.21 0.39
C ALA A 158 -5.72 -16.15 0.34
N ILE A 159 -5.94 -16.81 -0.77
CA ILE A 159 -7.04 -17.79 -0.96
C ILE A 159 -6.53 -19.20 -1.23
N PHE A 160 -5.28 -19.33 -1.65
CA PHE A 160 -4.58 -20.59 -1.85
C PHE A 160 -3.41 -20.67 -0.88
N SER A 161 -3.58 -21.44 0.22
CA SER A 161 -2.50 -21.62 1.20
C SER A 161 -1.40 -22.46 0.59
N ILE A 162 -0.32 -21.80 0.16
CA ILE A 162 0.79 -22.44 -0.57
C ILE A 162 1.69 -23.15 0.47
N PRO A 163 1.98 -24.45 0.30
CA PRO A 163 2.96 -25.15 1.13
C PRO A 163 4.30 -24.40 1.14
N PHE A 164 4.98 -24.44 2.28
CA PHE A 164 6.25 -23.72 2.50
C PHE A 164 6.21 -22.19 2.34
N GLN A 165 5.01 -21.62 2.27
CA GLN A 165 4.73 -20.17 2.35
C GLN A 165 3.60 -19.86 3.33
N SER A 166 3.50 -20.60 4.41
CA SER A 166 2.38 -20.54 5.35
C SER A 166 2.18 -19.14 5.95
N PHE A 167 3.27 -18.50 6.40
CA PHE A 167 3.21 -17.17 7.00
C PHE A 167 2.85 -16.11 5.97
N TYR A 168 3.40 -16.19 4.76
CA TYR A 168 3.04 -15.29 3.67
C TYR A 168 1.55 -15.40 3.33
N SER A 169 1.05 -16.62 3.12
CA SER A 169 -0.36 -16.89 2.84
C SER A 169 -1.27 -16.36 3.96
N ALA A 170 -0.88 -16.60 5.22
CA ALA A 170 -1.62 -16.11 6.39
C ALA A 170 -1.64 -14.57 6.45
N SER A 171 -0.48 -13.90 6.25
CA SER A 171 -0.40 -12.44 6.25
C SER A 171 -1.27 -11.81 5.16
N LYS A 172 -1.28 -12.40 3.96
CA LYS A 172 -2.10 -11.91 2.83
C LYS A 172 -3.59 -12.21 3.00
N SER A 173 -3.94 -13.30 3.68
CA SER A 173 -5.33 -13.58 4.10
C SER A 173 -5.80 -12.56 5.15
N ALA A 174 -4.95 -12.22 6.10
CA ALA A 174 -5.23 -11.19 7.10
C ALA A 174 -5.46 -9.81 6.44
N ILE A 175 -4.69 -9.45 5.40
CA ILE A 175 -4.91 -8.23 4.60
C ILE A 175 -6.29 -8.25 3.92
N ASN A 176 -6.73 -9.39 3.36
CA ASN A 176 -8.06 -9.48 2.76
C ASN A 176 -9.16 -9.26 3.81
N SER A 177 -9.02 -9.88 4.98
CA SER A 177 -9.96 -9.71 6.09
C SER A 177 -10.03 -8.26 6.57
N LEU A 178 -8.87 -7.64 6.82
CA LEU A 178 -8.77 -6.21 7.19
C LEU A 178 -9.42 -5.31 6.13
N THR A 179 -9.17 -5.58 4.85
CA THR A 179 -9.75 -4.81 3.74
C THR A 179 -11.28 -4.87 3.74
N LEU A 180 -11.86 -6.06 3.94
CA LEU A 180 -13.31 -6.25 3.98
C LEU A 180 -13.96 -5.53 5.16
N SER A 181 -13.32 -5.58 6.34
CA SER A 181 -13.78 -4.86 7.53
C SER A 181 -13.72 -3.35 7.31
N LEU A 182 -12.57 -2.83 6.91
CA LEU A 182 -12.40 -1.40 6.65
C LEU A 182 -13.32 -0.88 5.54
N ALA A 183 -13.62 -1.68 4.51
CA ALA A 183 -14.57 -1.29 3.47
C ALA A 183 -15.97 -1.01 4.01
N ASN A 184 -16.40 -1.72 5.07
CA ASN A 184 -17.65 -1.49 5.74
C ASN A 184 -17.59 -0.35 6.77
N GLU A 185 -16.53 -0.33 7.59
CA GLU A 185 -16.32 0.71 8.62
C GLU A 185 -16.21 2.11 8.03
N LEU A 186 -15.55 2.24 6.87
CA LEU A 186 -15.26 3.53 6.26
C LEU A 186 -16.28 3.98 5.20
N ARG A 187 -17.26 3.10 4.87
CA ARG A 187 -18.35 3.41 3.94
C ARG A 187 -19.14 4.67 4.33
N PRO A 188 -19.52 4.87 5.60
CA PRO A 188 -20.27 6.07 6.01
C PRO A 188 -19.52 7.38 5.74
N PHE A 189 -18.18 7.31 5.67
CA PHE A 189 -17.31 8.47 5.39
C PHE A 189 -17.02 8.64 3.90
N GLY A 190 -17.54 7.77 3.03
CA GLY A 190 -17.31 7.81 1.59
C GLY A 190 -15.92 7.33 1.17
N ILE A 191 -15.11 6.77 2.07
CA ILE A 191 -13.80 6.19 1.76
C ILE A 191 -14.01 4.81 1.14
N LYS A 192 -13.33 4.54 0.04
CA LYS A 192 -13.36 3.26 -0.66
C LYS A 192 -12.15 2.43 -0.26
N VAL A 193 -12.36 1.17 0.09
CA VAL A 193 -11.26 0.26 0.46
C VAL A 193 -11.35 -1.00 -0.37
N CYS A 194 -10.22 -1.37 -1.01
CA CYS A 194 -10.16 -2.52 -1.91
C CYS A 194 -8.86 -3.29 -1.70
N ALA A 195 -8.87 -4.60 -1.94
CA ALA A 195 -7.67 -5.39 -2.14
C ALA A 195 -7.50 -5.75 -3.62
N VAL A 196 -6.27 -5.71 -4.10
CA VAL A 196 -5.85 -6.32 -5.36
C VAL A 196 -4.99 -7.52 -5.02
N MET A 197 -5.36 -8.70 -5.52
CA MET A 197 -4.64 -9.95 -5.37
C MET A 197 -3.89 -10.26 -6.66
N PRO A 198 -2.59 -9.97 -6.74
CA PRO A 198 -1.75 -10.46 -7.82
C PRO A 198 -1.62 -11.98 -7.77
N GLY A 199 -1.55 -12.63 -8.95
CA GLY A 199 -0.90 -13.91 -9.08
C GLY A 199 0.60 -13.73 -9.31
N ASP A 200 1.26 -14.76 -9.88
CA ASP A 200 2.69 -14.71 -10.16
C ASP A 200 3.03 -13.47 -10.99
N THR A 201 3.97 -12.70 -10.49
CA THR A 201 4.34 -11.41 -11.06
C THR A 201 5.86 -11.27 -11.06
N LYS A 202 6.43 -11.00 -12.22
CA LYS A 202 7.88 -10.86 -12.41
C LYS A 202 8.39 -9.57 -11.77
N THR A 203 8.88 -9.67 -10.52
CA THR A 203 9.41 -8.54 -9.74
C THR A 203 10.66 -8.96 -8.96
N GLY A 204 11.28 -8.02 -8.26
CA GLY A 204 12.34 -8.33 -7.30
C GLY A 204 11.88 -9.08 -6.04
N PHE A 205 10.59 -9.39 -5.90
CA PHE A 205 10.03 -10.12 -4.76
C PHE A 205 10.65 -11.50 -4.60
N THR A 206 10.85 -12.23 -5.71
CA THR A 206 11.46 -13.54 -5.73
C THR A 206 12.88 -13.54 -5.15
N ALA A 207 13.69 -12.57 -5.58
CA ALA A 207 15.07 -12.41 -5.08
C ALA A 207 15.12 -11.90 -3.61
N ALA A 208 14.10 -11.18 -3.17
CA ALA A 208 13.99 -10.66 -1.79
C ALA A 208 13.40 -11.69 -0.80
N ARG A 209 12.92 -12.85 -1.28
CA ARG A 209 12.37 -13.91 -0.43
C ARG A 209 13.42 -14.42 0.54
N GLN A 210 13.10 -14.42 1.83
CA GLN A 210 13.93 -15.05 2.84
C GLN A 210 13.64 -16.56 2.85
N LYS A 211 14.68 -17.36 2.72
CA LYS A 211 14.58 -18.82 2.77
C LYS A 211 14.97 -19.28 4.16
N SER A 212 14.13 -20.08 4.81
CA SER A 212 14.52 -20.74 6.05
C SER A 212 15.61 -21.77 5.78
N ASP A 213 16.42 -22.03 6.80
CA ASP A 213 17.61 -22.87 6.68
C ASP A 213 17.26 -24.28 6.19
N GLU A 214 17.87 -24.71 5.09
CA GLU A 214 17.67 -26.03 4.43
C GLU A 214 18.40 -27.16 5.16
N LYS A 215 18.81 -26.97 6.43
CA LYS A 215 19.67 -27.93 7.15
C LYS A 215 18.97 -29.24 7.56
N ASN A 216 17.69 -29.36 7.29
CA ASN A 216 16.94 -30.55 7.68
C ASN A 216 16.77 -31.52 6.49
N ASP A 217 17.28 -32.71 6.64
CA ASP A 217 17.21 -33.76 5.60
C ASP A 217 15.78 -34.25 5.33
N LEU A 218 14.83 -34.08 6.29
CA LEU A 218 13.44 -34.55 6.13
C LEU A 218 12.66 -33.79 5.05
N TYR A 219 12.87 -32.47 4.91
CA TYR A 219 12.13 -31.63 3.98
C TYR A 219 12.96 -31.10 2.82
N LYS A 220 14.28 -31.33 2.82
CA LYS A 220 15.24 -30.70 1.91
C LYS A 220 14.79 -30.69 0.46
N ASP A 221 14.49 -31.88 -0.08
CA ASP A 221 14.12 -31.99 -1.49
C ASP A 221 12.73 -31.43 -1.77
N THR A 222 11.79 -31.59 -0.85
CA THR A 222 10.41 -31.08 -0.99
C THR A 222 10.38 -29.57 -0.94
N ILE A 223 11.05 -28.94 0.05
CA ILE A 223 11.14 -27.47 0.15
C ILE A 223 11.83 -26.91 -1.09
N ARG A 224 12.96 -27.49 -1.47
CA ARG A 224 13.73 -27.07 -2.64
C ARG A 224 12.90 -27.13 -3.92
N SER A 225 12.20 -28.23 -4.15
CA SER A 225 11.33 -28.41 -5.32
C SER A 225 10.18 -27.39 -5.33
N ALA A 226 9.52 -27.18 -4.18
CA ALA A 226 8.45 -26.20 -4.03
C ALA A 226 8.95 -24.79 -4.32
N VAL A 227 10.08 -24.37 -3.72
CA VAL A 227 10.67 -23.05 -3.91
C VAL A 227 11.06 -22.81 -5.36
N ILE A 228 11.72 -23.80 -6.01
CA ILE A 228 12.09 -23.73 -7.43
C ILE A 228 10.83 -23.57 -8.31
N SER A 229 9.77 -24.33 -8.03
CA SER A 229 8.50 -24.22 -8.77
C SER A 229 7.90 -22.82 -8.65
N MET A 230 7.84 -22.27 -7.43
CA MET A 230 7.34 -20.92 -7.18
C MET A 230 8.18 -19.85 -7.87
N GLU A 231 9.51 -19.93 -7.77
CA GLU A 231 10.43 -18.99 -8.41
C GLU A 231 10.29 -19.03 -9.94
N LYS A 232 10.14 -20.23 -10.50
CA LYS A 232 9.88 -20.40 -11.94
C LYS A 232 8.56 -19.75 -12.34
N ASP A 233 7.48 -19.98 -11.60
CA ASP A 233 6.18 -19.40 -11.89
C ASP A 233 6.23 -17.85 -11.80
N GLU A 234 6.89 -17.29 -10.78
CA GLU A 234 7.07 -15.86 -10.61
C GLU A 234 7.92 -15.21 -11.71
N LEU A 235 9.03 -15.86 -12.12
CA LEU A 235 9.90 -15.38 -13.20
C LEU A 235 9.19 -15.35 -14.56
N HIS A 236 8.24 -16.28 -14.78
CA HIS A 236 7.39 -16.33 -15.98
C HIS A 236 6.03 -15.66 -15.76
N GLY A 237 5.84 -15.04 -14.58
CA GLY A 237 4.63 -14.34 -14.21
C GLY A 237 4.35 -13.10 -15.05
N MET A 238 3.19 -12.49 -14.79
CA MET A 238 2.81 -11.26 -15.49
C MET A 238 3.78 -10.11 -15.15
N PRO A 239 3.97 -9.13 -16.06
CA PRO A 239 4.75 -7.96 -15.75
C PRO A 239 4.05 -7.11 -14.67
N PRO A 240 4.80 -6.42 -13.79
CA PRO A 240 4.25 -5.59 -12.70
C PRO A 240 3.32 -4.50 -13.21
N GLU A 241 3.52 -4.00 -14.42
CA GLU A 241 2.67 -3.01 -15.08
C GLU A 241 1.23 -3.52 -15.28
N SER A 242 1.05 -4.82 -15.49
CA SER A 242 -0.30 -5.42 -15.63
C SER A 242 -1.08 -5.36 -14.32
N VAL A 243 -0.41 -5.59 -13.19
CA VAL A 243 -1.01 -5.46 -11.85
C VAL A 243 -1.23 -3.99 -11.53
N ALA A 244 -0.24 -3.13 -11.77
CA ALA A 244 -0.33 -1.69 -11.57
C ALA A 244 -1.49 -1.07 -12.35
N ARG A 245 -1.71 -1.48 -13.59
CA ARG A 245 -2.86 -1.05 -14.40
C ARG A 245 -4.20 -1.42 -13.74
N LEU A 246 -4.30 -2.59 -13.15
CA LEU A 246 -5.50 -2.99 -12.41
C LEU A 246 -5.66 -2.14 -11.13
N ILE A 247 -4.59 -1.89 -10.39
CA ILE A 247 -4.59 -1.03 -9.20
C ILE A 247 -5.09 0.37 -9.56
N VAL A 248 -4.48 1.02 -10.54
CA VAL A 248 -4.86 2.36 -10.99
C VAL A 248 -6.30 2.40 -11.50
N LYS A 249 -6.70 1.41 -12.33
CA LYS A 249 -8.09 1.30 -12.80
C LYS A 249 -9.08 1.15 -11.63
N THR A 250 -8.71 0.40 -10.59
CA THR A 250 -9.56 0.19 -9.40
C THR A 250 -9.64 1.47 -8.57
N ALA A 251 -8.52 2.18 -8.36
CA ALA A 251 -8.46 3.44 -7.64
C ALA A 251 -9.38 4.53 -8.24
N LEU A 252 -9.52 4.53 -9.57
CA LEU A 252 -10.34 5.50 -10.30
C LEU A 252 -11.84 5.14 -10.36
N LYS A 253 -12.25 3.98 -9.89
CA LYS A 253 -13.67 3.59 -9.91
C LYS A 253 -14.48 4.35 -8.86
N LYS A 254 -15.69 4.76 -9.25
CA LYS A 254 -16.66 5.37 -8.33
C LYS A 254 -17.16 4.37 -7.28
N HIS A 255 -17.43 3.13 -7.68
CA HIS A 255 -17.92 2.03 -6.83
C HIS A 255 -17.07 0.77 -7.08
N PRO A 256 -15.87 0.67 -6.51
CA PRO A 256 -15.06 -0.51 -6.69
C PRO A 256 -15.59 -1.68 -5.85
N ALA A 257 -15.42 -2.91 -6.36
CA ALA A 257 -15.61 -4.11 -5.55
C ALA A 257 -14.51 -4.19 -4.47
N PRO A 258 -14.75 -4.83 -3.34
CA PRO A 258 -13.77 -4.86 -2.26
C PRO A 258 -12.53 -5.72 -2.58
N ILE A 259 -12.62 -6.69 -3.50
CA ILE A 259 -11.48 -7.53 -3.88
C ILE A 259 -11.43 -7.74 -5.41
N TYR A 260 -10.24 -7.55 -5.96
CA TYR A 260 -9.91 -7.83 -7.35
C TYR A 260 -8.78 -8.84 -7.45
N THR A 261 -8.76 -9.64 -8.53
CA THR A 261 -7.69 -10.60 -8.82
C THR A 261 -7.02 -10.20 -10.14
N ALA A 262 -5.69 -10.10 -10.15
CA ALA A 262 -4.92 -9.85 -11.35
C ALA A 262 -4.53 -11.20 -12.01
N GLY A 263 -4.56 -11.22 -13.35
CA GLY A 263 -4.25 -12.41 -14.15
C GLY A 263 -5.48 -13.29 -14.40
N PHE A 264 -5.62 -13.77 -15.66
CA PHE A 264 -6.76 -14.58 -16.06
C PHE A 264 -6.79 -15.94 -15.33
N LYS A 265 -5.66 -16.63 -15.26
CA LYS A 265 -5.47 -17.90 -14.53
C LYS A 265 -5.99 -17.80 -13.08
N TYR A 266 -5.64 -16.71 -12.39
CA TYR A 266 -6.01 -16.50 -10.98
C TYR A 266 -7.45 -16.07 -10.77
N LYS A 267 -8.07 -15.42 -11.75
CA LYS A 267 -9.53 -15.17 -11.74
C LYS A 267 -10.31 -16.47 -11.84
N LEU A 268 -9.87 -17.37 -12.70
CA LEU A 268 -10.46 -18.71 -12.82
C LEU A 268 -10.26 -19.51 -11.51
N PHE A 269 -9.06 -19.49 -10.95
CA PHE A 269 -8.79 -20.15 -9.66
C PHE A 269 -9.68 -19.60 -8.54
N ARG A 270 -9.86 -18.29 -8.46
CA ARG A 270 -10.78 -17.68 -7.48
C ARG A 270 -12.24 -18.12 -7.69
N LEU A 271 -12.65 -18.35 -8.92
CA LEU A 271 -13.98 -18.89 -9.19
C LEU A 271 -14.08 -20.34 -8.71
N LEU A 272 -13.09 -21.16 -9.05
CA LEU A 272 -12.99 -22.56 -8.61
C LEU A 272 -12.93 -22.67 -7.07
N ASP A 273 -12.23 -21.75 -6.40
CA ASP A 273 -12.16 -21.71 -4.94
C ASP A 273 -13.54 -21.62 -4.29
N ARG A 274 -14.51 -20.97 -4.91
CA ARG A 274 -15.87 -20.86 -4.41
C ARG A 274 -16.74 -22.11 -4.65
N LEU A 275 -16.38 -22.90 -5.65
CA LEU A 275 -17.16 -24.04 -6.12
C LEU A 275 -16.63 -25.38 -5.61
N LEU A 276 -15.32 -25.49 -5.40
CA LEU A 276 -14.70 -26.75 -5.03
C LEU A 276 -14.74 -26.98 -3.52
N PRO A 277 -15.00 -28.23 -3.07
CA PRO A 277 -14.87 -28.60 -1.67
C PRO A 277 -13.44 -28.37 -1.15
N MET A 278 -13.30 -27.96 0.11
CA MET A 278 -12.01 -27.64 0.71
C MET A 278 -10.98 -28.77 0.60
N ARG A 279 -11.40 -30.03 0.80
CA ARG A 279 -10.49 -31.19 0.66
C ARG A 279 -9.86 -31.28 -0.74
N LEU A 280 -10.67 -31.07 -1.78
CA LEU A 280 -10.19 -31.12 -3.16
C LEU A 280 -9.26 -29.95 -3.48
N LYS A 281 -9.60 -28.74 -3.02
CA LYS A 281 -8.71 -27.56 -3.18
C LYS A 281 -7.35 -27.80 -2.55
N ASN A 282 -7.34 -28.20 -1.28
CA ASN A 282 -6.10 -28.43 -0.56
C ASN A 282 -5.25 -29.55 -1.20
N TYR A 283 -5.89 -30.61 -1.69
CA TYR A 283 -5.20 -31.68 -2.44
C TYR A 283 -4.55 -31.15 -3.72
N ILE A 284 -5.27 -30.33 -4.52
CA ILE A 284 -4.74 -29.76 -5.76
C ILE A 284 -3.54 -28.86 -5.47
N VAL A 285 -3.65 -27.97 -4.48
CA VAL A 285 -2.54 -27.08 -4.09
C VAL A 285 -1.33 -27.88 -3.60
N GLY A 286 -1.57 -28.94 -2.80
CA GLY A 286 -0.52 -29.85 -2.36
C GLY A 286 0.18 -30.56 -3.53
N LYS A 287 -0.54 -30.91 -4.59
CA LYS A 287 0.06 -31.52 -5.79
C LYS A 287 0.83 -30.56 -6.68
N MET A 288 0.53 -29.25 -6.59
CA MET A 288 1.24 -28.22 -7.36
C MET A 288 2.56 -27.80 -6.71
N TYR A 289 2.62 -27.81 -5.38
CA TYR A 289 3.72 -27.22 -4.61
C TYR A 289 4.24 -28.11 -3.46
N GLY A 290 3.70 -29.32 -3.27
CA GLY A 290 4.10 -30.24 -2.20
C GLY A 290 4.86 -31.47 -2.67
#